data_4e57a3cb20f8430558024ab4fd3fbb0d
#
_entry.id   4e57a3cb20f8430558024ab4fd3fbb0d
#
_cell.length_a   1.000
_cell.length_b   1.000
_cell.length_c   1.000
_cell.angle_alpha   90.00
_cell.angle_beta   90.00
_cell.angle_gamma   90.00
#
_symmetry.space_group_name_H-M   'P 1'
#
loop_
_entity.id
_entity.type
_entity.pdbx_description
1 polymer ?
#
loop_
_entity_poly.entity_id
_entity_poly.type
_entity_poly.pdbx_seq_one_letter_code
_entity_poly.pdbx_strand_id
1 'polypeptide(L)'
;MQLHALRHLIESVQALSRSERVLVLGSSSLLPLFPDLGEEGGPLTTTFDADFLVDPASKEIAEVLLEALGANSLFESANGYHADIVHPDITHTLPPKWEERLVPLAGFSNVFCLDPYDLAAVKIVVGREKDLALVRNLLDLKKIEIGTLRERFHSMPLGERELLRAGKNLAEVRGTEGQCAKVDKSTRATR
;
A
#
# COMPACT_ATOMS: atom_id res chain seq x y z
N MET A 1 -6.87 -8.85 -1.46
CA MET A 1 -8.12 -8.03 -1.63
C MET A 1 -8.26 -7.63 -3.08
N GLN A 2 -9.47 -7.66 -3.62
CA GLN A 2 -9.77 -7.14 -4.97
C GLN A 2 -10.32 -5.72 -4.91
N LEU A 3 -10.31 -5.00 -6.03
CA LEU A 3 -10.77 -3.59 -6.09
C LEU A 3 -12.24 -3.42 -5.66
N HIS A 4 -13.12 -4.37 -6.02
CA HIS A 4 -14.53 -4.28 -5.62
C HIS A 4 -14.73 -4.42 -4.10
N ALA A 5 -13.92 -5.27 -3.44
CA ALA A 5 -13.93 -5.43 -1.98
C ALA A 5 -13.44 -4.14 -1.28
N LEU A 6 -12.37 -3.50 -1.82
CA LEU A 6 -11.92 -2.21 -1.32
C LEU A 6 -13.02 -1.14 -1.46
N ARG A 7 -13.72 -1.08 -2.61
CA ARG A 7 -14.81 -0.12 -2.83
C ARG A 7 -15.96 -0.32 -1.84
N HIS A 8 -16.39 -1.56 -1.63
CA HIS A 8 -17.43 -1.87 -0.66
C HIS A 8 -17.04 -1.46 0.77
N LEU A 9 -15.78 -1.68 1.14
CA LEU A 9 -15.26 -1.29 2.45
C LEU A 9 -15.22 0.26 2.58
N ILE A 10 -14.80 0.98 1.54
CA ILE A 10 -14.82 2.45 1.49
C ILE A 10 -16.24 3.01 1.66
N GLU A 11 -17.22 2.45 0.93
CA GLU A 11 -18.63 2.86 1.05
C GLU A 11 -19.14 2.67 2.48
N SER A 12 -18.77 1.56 3.12
CA SER A 12 -19.10 1.26 4.50
C SER A 12 -18.45 2.24 5.50
N VAL A 13 -17.15 2.55 5.29
CA VAL A 13 -16.43 3.56 6.09
C VAL A 13 -17.09 4.92 5.97
N GLN A 14 -17.42 5.38 4.75
CA GLN A 14 -18.07 6.67 4.52
C GLN A 14 -19.46 6.73 5.16
N ALA A 15 -20.25 5.67 5.04
CA ALA A 15 -21.60 5.63 5.60
C ALA A 15 -21.61 5.76 7.13
N LEU A 16 -20.63 5.17 7.81
CA LEU A 16 -20.52 5.19 9.28
C LEU A 16 -19.81 6.43 9.81
N SER A 17 -18.70 6.85 9.17
CA SER A 17 -17.89 7.96 9.65
C SER A 17 -18.45 9.34 9.30
N ARG A 18 -19.17 9.45 8.18
CA ARG A 18 -19.59 10.73 7.58
C ARG A 18 -18.41 11.69 7.38
N SER A 19 -17.23 11.14 7.13
CA SER A 19 -15.98 11.90 7.04
C SER A 19 -15.96 12.80 5.81
N GLU A 20 -15.37 13.99 5.95
CA GLU A 20 -15.15 14.92 4.85
C GLU A 20 -14.13 14.38 3.86
N ARG A 21 -13.17 13.58 4.37
CA ARG A 21 -12.10 12.97 3.56
C ARG A 21 -11.75 11.57 4.09
N VAL A 22 -11.49 10.65 3.19
CA VAL A 22 -11.04 9.29 3.50
C VAL A 22 -9.76 9.01 2.71
N LEU A 23 -8.70 8.59 3.39
CA LEU A 23 -7.44 8.20 2.78
C LEU A 23 -7.23 6.69 2.94
N VAL A 24 -6.85 6.03 1.87
CA VAL A 24 -6.40 4.64 1.86
C VAL A 24 -4.86 4.64 1.81
N LEU A 25 -4.20 4.15 2.85
CA LEU A 25 -2.75 4.33 3.04
C LEU A 25 -1.91 3.05 2.84
N GLY A 26 -2.45 1.89 3.15
CA GLY A 26 -1.75 0.60 3.08
C GLY A 26 -1.66 -0.01 1.69
N SER A 27 -1.38 -1.29 1.63
CA SER A 27 -1.17 -2.02 0.37
C SER A 27 -2.37 -1.96 -0.58
N SER A 28 -3.58 -1.91 -0.04
CA SER A 28 -4.83 -1.77 -0.79
C SER A 28 -4.95 -0.45 -1.56
N SER A 29 -4.17 0.60 -1.19
CA SER A 29 -4.11 1.87 -1.93
C SER A 29 -3.60 1.72 -3.37
N LEU A 30 -2.95 0.61 -3.70
CA LEU A 30 -2.46 0.31 -5.06
C LEU A 30 -3.58 -0.13 -6.01
N LEU A 31 -4.66 -0.71 -5.50
CA LEU A 31 -5.71 -1.34 -6.31
C LEU A 31 -6.42 -0.41 -7.30
N PRO A 32 -6.66 0.88 -7.00
CA PRO A 32 -7.26 1.81 -7.97
C PRO A 32 -6.42 2.03 -9.22
N LEU A 33 -5.09 2.02 -9.10
CA LEU A 33 -4.17 2.17 -10.23
C LEU A 33 -3.80 0.84 -10.88
N PHE A 34 -3.74 -0.22 -10.08
CA PHE A 34 -3.26 -1.55 -10.48
C PHE A 34 -4.22 -2.63 -9.98
N PRO A 35 -5.45 -2.72 -10.54
CA PRO A 35 -6.45 -3.71 -10.11
C PRO A 35 -5.97 -5.15 -10.26
N ASP A 36 -5.12 -5.41 -11.23
CA ASP A 36 -4.51 -6.72 -11.49
C ASP A 36 -3.68 -7.26 -10.32
N LEU A 37 -3.18 -6.40 -9.43
CA LEU A 37 -2.48 -6.85 -8.22
C LEU A 37 -3.39 -7.61 -7.24
N GLY A 38 -4.70 -7.39 -7.29
CA GLY A 38 -5.71 -8.08 -6.47
C GLY A 38 -6.36 -9.28 -7.15
N GLU A 39 -6.08 -9.52 -8.44
CA GLU A 39 -6.61 -10.66 -9.19
C GLU A 39 -5.87 -11.96 -8.85
N GLU A 40 -6.41 -13.09 -9.30
CA GLU A 40 -5.83 -14.41 -9.03
C GLU A 40 -4.35 -14.48 -9.43
N GLY A 41 -3.49 -14.88 -8.49
CA GLY A 41 -2.04 -14.90 -8.64
C GLY A 41 -1.34 -13.56 -8.39
N GLY A 42 -2.07 -12.47 -8.20
CA GLY A 42 -1.51 -11.17 -7.85
C GLY A 42 -1.03 -11.07 -6.40
N PRO A 43 -0.08 -10.16 -6.10
CA PRO A 43 0.57 -10.07 -4.79
C PRO A 43 -0.36 -9.57 -3.67
N LEU A 44 -1.53 -9.02 -3.99
CA LEU A 44 -2.51 -8.52 -3.01
C LEU A 44 -3.68 -9.48 -2.76
N THR A 45 -3.69 -10.67 -3.35
CA THR A 45 -4.74 -11.68 -3.12
C THR A 45 -4.82 -12.13 -1.65
N THR A 46 -3.70 -12.09 -0.93
CA THR A 46 -3.62 -12.45 0.49
C THR A 46 -3.74 -11.25 1.43
N THR A 47 -4.05 -10.06 0.92
CA THR A 47 -4.36 -8.87 1.72
C THR A 47 -5.83 -8.89 2.06
N PHE A 48 -6.16 -8.85 3.35
CA PHE A 48 -7.54 -8.87 3.86
C PHE A 48 -7.92 -7.57 4.56
N ASP A 49 -6.95 -6.72 4.83
CA ASP A 49 -7.06 -5.44 5.52
C ASP A 49 -6.94 -4.25 4.54
N ALA A 50 -7.58 -3.14 4.88
CA ALA A 50 -7.32 -1.85 4.26
C ALA A 50 -7.15 -0.79 5.34
N ASP A 51 -6.02 -0.06 5.26
CA ASP A 51 -5.65 0.98 6.23
C ASP A 51 -6.32 2.31 5.86
N PHE A 52 -7.20 2.81 6.73
CA PHE A 52 -7.92 4.06 6.52
C PHE A 52 -7.51 5.14 7.51
N LEU A 53 -7.26 6.32 6.99
CA LEU A 53 -7.26 7.56 7.75
C LEU A 53 -8.49 8.38 7.36
N VAL A 54 -9.33 8.70 8.34
CA VAL A 54 -10.55 9.51 8.14
C VAL A 54 -10.34 10.91 8.68
N ASP A 55 -10.91 11.91 8.02
CA ASP A 55 -10.81 13.32 8.41
C ASP A 55 -12.20 13.95 8.49
N PRO A 56 -12.56 14.60 9.62
CA PRO A 56 -11.76 14.74 10.84
C PRO A 56 -11.58 13.41 11.57
N ALA A 57 -10.36 13.17 12.07
CA ALA A 57 -10.05 12.02 12.89
C ALA A 57 -10.52 12.26 14.33
N SER A 58 -11.27 11.31 14.89
CA SER A 58 -11.57 11.29 16.32
C SER A 58 -11.50 9.85 16.85
N LYS A 59 -11.28 9.74 18.16
CA LYS A 59 -11.22 8.44 18.82
C LYS A 59 -12.58 7.72 18.71
N GLU A 60 -13.66 8.45 18.88
CA GLU A 60 -15.03 7.94 18.84
C GLU A 60 -15.36 7.38 17.43
N ILE A 61 -15.00 8.11 16.38
CA ILE A 61 -15.17 7.62 15.00
C ILE A 61 -14.35 6.37 14.77
N ALA A 62 -13.08 6.35 15.20
CA ALA A 62 -12.24 5.20 15.06
C ALA A 62 -12.78 3.95 15.79
N GLU A 63 -13.28 4.12 17.03
CA GLU A 63 -13.91 3.04 17.81
C GLU A 63 -15.16 2.48 17.10
N VAL A 64 -16.04 3.34 16.60
CA VAL A 64 -17.24 2.92 15.84
C VAL A 64 -16.87 2.15 14.59
N LEU A 65 -15.88 2.65 13.82
CA LEU A 65 -15.42 1.99 12.59
C LEU A 65 -14.76 0.64 12.88
N LEU A 66 -13.90 0.57 13.90
CA LEU A 66 -13.23 -0.68 14.28
C LEU A 66 -14.21 -1.72 14.80
N GLU A 67 -15.21 -1.32 15.60
CA GLU A 67 -16.26 -2.23 16.08
C GLU A 67 -17.10 -2.79 14.92
N ALA A 68 -17.48 -1.92 13.98
CA ALA A 68 -18.37 -2.31 12.89
C ALA A 68 -17.66 -3.04 11.75
N LEU A 69 -16.46 -2.58 11.36
CA LEU A 69 -15.76 -2.99 10.13
C LEU A 69 -14.36 -3.58 10.37
N GLY A 70 -13.85 -3.54 11.60
CA GLY A 70 -12.50 -3.98 11.94
C GLY A 70 -12.35 -5.50 12.00
N ALA A 71 -11.16 -5.93 12.36
CA ALA A 71 -10.85 -7.35 12.55
C ALA A 71 -11.75 -8.00 13.62
N ASN A 72 -12.21 -9.22 13.36
CA ASN A 72 -13.15 -9.99 14.17
C ASN A 72 -14.58 -9.41 14.24
N SER A 73 -14.94 -8.43 13.43
CA SER A 73 -16.31 -7.92 13.30
C SER A 73 -17.23 -8.90 12.55
N LEU A 74 -18.54 -8.66 12.64
CA LEU A 74 -19.52 -9.37 11.81
C LEU A 74 -19.33 -9.03 10.33
N PHE A 75 -18.85 -7.83 10.01
CA PHE A 75 -18.53 -7.42 8.64
C PHE A 75 -17.42 -8.30 8.06
N GLU A 76 -16.29 -8.45 8.76
CA GLU A 76 -15.21 -9.32 8.32
C GLU A 76 -15.67 -10.76 8.18
N SER A 77 -16.42 -11.28 9.16
CA SER A 77 -16.96 -12.66 9.13
C SER A 77 -17.84 -12.92 7.91
N ALA A 78 -18.58 -11.89 7.45
CA ALA A 78 -19.48 -12.00 6.30
C ALA A 78 -18.76 -11.80 4.96
N ASN A 79 -17.72 -10.97 4.91
CA ASN A 79 -17.10 -10.51 3.67
C ASN A 79 -15.66 -11.02 3.45
N GLY A 80 -14.97 -11.46 4.51
CA GLY A 80 -13.58 -11.96 4.44
C GLY A 80 -12.52 -10.87 4.37
N TYR A 81 -12.86 -9.61 4.65
CA TYR A 81 -11.93 -8.47 4.72
C TYR A 81 -12.44 -7.44 5.74
N HIS A 82 -11.54 -6.57 6.21
CA HIS A 82 -11.83 -5.60 7.25
C HIS A 82 -11.10 -4.27 7.06
N ALA A 83 -11.51 -3.27 7.85
CA ALA A 83 -10.86 -1.96 7.91
C ALA A 83 -9.91 -1.89 9.11
N ASP A 84 -8.71 -1.36 8.88
CA ASP A 84 -7.82 -0.87 9.92
C ASP A 84 -7.89 0.67 9.94
N ILE A 85 -8.20 1.25 11.11
CA ILE A 85 -8.26 2.71 11.26
C ILE A 85 -6.94 3.18 11.86
N VAL A 86 -6.18 3.91 11.07
CA VAL A 86 -4.84 4.37 11.48
C VAL A 86 -4.90 5.75 12.13
N HIS A 87 -3.99 5.96 13.09
CA HIS A 87 -3.87 7.25 13.76
C HIS A 87 -3.25 8.31 12.82
N PRO A 88 -3.66 9.59 12.89
CA PRO A 88 -3.11 10.66 12.04
C PRO A 88 -1.60 10.80 12.08
N ASP A 89 -0.94 10.46 13.18
CA ASP A 89 0.52 10.52 13.30
C ASP A 89 1.27 9.65 12.29
N ILE A 90 0.58 8.66 11.68
CA ILE A 90 1.17 7.85 10.60
C ILE A 90 1.66 8.72 9.45
N THR A 91 1.03 9.87 9.23
CA THR A 91 1.40 10.80 8.15
C THR A 91 2.79 11.39 8.32
N HIS A 92 3.31 11.47 9.55
CA HIS A 92 4.67 11.93 9.81
C HIS A 92 5.75 10.95 9.29
N THR A 93 5.37 9.72 8.98
CA THR A 93 6.26 8.70 8.39
C THR A 93 6.27 8.73 6.86
N LEU A 94 5.40 9.55 6.25
CA LEU A 94 5.28 9.64 4.80
C LEU A 94 6.34 10.57 4.20
N PRO A 95 6.73 10.37 2.93
CA PRO A 95 7.64 11.28 2.24
C PRO A 95 7.08 12.71 2.19
N PRO A 96 7.91 13.76 2.24
CA PRO A 96 7.47 15.15 2.17
C PRO A 96 6.56 15.40 0.96
N LYS A 97 5.53 16.23 1.13
CA LYS A 97 4.54 16.58 0.08
C LYS A 97 3.72 15.40 -0.45
N TRP A 98 3.55 14.35 0.34
CA TRP A 98 2.74 13.19 -0.03
C TRP A 98 1.29 13.58 -0.39
N GLU A 99 0.73 14.61 0.25
CA GLU A 99 -0.64 15.08 -0.02
C GLU A 99 -0.83 15.59 -1.45
N GLU A 100 0.23 16.21 -2.04
CA GLU A 100 0.19 16.72 -3.42
C GLU A 100 0.15 15.58 -4.46
N ARG A 101 0.44 14.34 -4.04
CA ARG A 101 0.54 13.16 -4.89
C ARG A 101 -0.56 12.13 -4.66
N LEU A 102 -1.49 12.44 -3.78
CA LEU A 102 -2.63 11.55 -3.55
C LEU A 102 -3.39 11.26 -4.84
N VAL A 103 -3.76 10.01 -5.02
CA VAL A 103 -4.50 9.53 -6.18
C VAL A 103 -5.99 9.53 -5.85
N PRO A 104 -6.82 10.33 -6.53
CA PRO A 104 -8.25 10.32 -6.30
C PRO A 104 -8.86 9.00 -6.76
N LEU A 105 -9.77 8.44 -5.99
CA LEU A 105 -10.48 7.21 -6.35
C LEU A 105 -11.69 7.55 -7.23
N ALA A 106 -11.69 7.07 -8.46
CA ALA A 106 -12.79 7.30 -9.40
C ALA A 106 -14.13 6.80 -8.84
N GLY A 107 -15.17 7.65 -8.94
CA GLY A 107 -16.51 7.38 -8.40
C GLY A 107 -16.73 7.85 -6.95
N PHE A 108 -15.72 8.43 -6.30
CA PHE A 108 -15.82 9.04 -4.99
C PHE A 108 -15.24 10.46 -5.03
N SER A 109 -15.93 11.42 -4.42
CA SER A 109 -15.50 12.82 -4.45
C SER A 109 -14.46 13.18 -3.40
N ASN A 110 -14.35 12.39 -2.33
CA ASN A 110 -13.56 12.69 -1.15
C ASN A 110 -12.69 11.50 -0.68
N VAL A 111 -12.44 10.52 -1.55
CA VAL A 111 -11.58 9.37 -1.26
C VAL A 111 -10.30 9.44 -2.08
N PHE A 112 -9.19 9.29 -1.42
CA PHE A 112 -7.86 9.33 -2.02
C PHE A 112 -7.01 8.15 -1.56
N CYS A 113 -6.14 7.70 -2.44
CA CYS A 113 -5.19 6.62 -2.18
C CYS A 113 -3.77 7.16 -2.15
N LEU A 114 -2.90 6.55 -1.32
CA LEU A 114 -1.49 6.90 -1.27
C LEU A 114 -0.83 6.59 -2.61
N ASP A 115 0.06 7.48 -3.05
CA ASP A 115 0.89 7.29 -4.25
C ASP A 115 1.73 6.00 -4.14
N PRO A 116 1.86 5.19 -5.20
CA PRO A 116 2.60 3.94 -5.17
C PRO A 116 4.06 4.07 -4.75
N TYR A 117 4.74 5.16 -5.12
CA TYR A 117 6.14 5.39 -4.72
C TYR A 117 6.25 5.82 -3.27
N ASP A 118 5.28 6.59 -2.75
CA ASP A 118 5.22 6.96 -1.33
C ASP A 118 5.00 5.70 -0.48
N LEU A 119 4.06 4.85 -0.88
CA LEU A 119 3.83 3.56 -0.23
C LEU A 119 5.09 2.67 -0.27
N ALA A 120 5.71 2.52 -1.44
CA ALA A 120 6.91 1.68 -1.60
C ALA A 120 8.07 2.20 -0.74
N ALA A 121 8.27 3.51 -0.66
CA ALA A 121 9.30 4.11 0.19
C ALA A 121 9.08 3.81 1.68
N VAL A 122 7.83 3.95 2.17
CA VAL A 122 7.46 3.55 3.55
C VAL A 122 7.71 2.07 3.78
N LYS A 123 7.33 1.18 2.85
CA LYS A 123 7.54 -0.25 2.95
C LYS A 123 9.02 -0.63 3.04
N ILE A 124 9.90 0.06 2.31
CA ILE A 124 11.36 -0.13 2.42
C ILE A 124 11.84 0.27 3.82
N VAL A 125 11.33 1.35 4.41
CA VAL A 125 11.71 1.78 5.76
C VAL A 125 11.22 0.79 6.81
N VAL A 126 9.99 0.32 6.72
CA VAL A 126 9.42 -0.71 7.61
C VAL A 126 10.21 -2.01 7.49
N GLY A 127 10.47 -2.49 6.27
CA GLY A 127 11.40 -3.57 5.94
C GLY A 127 10.96 -4.96 6.40
N ARG A 128 9.66 -5.22 6.60
CA ARG A 128 9.17 -6.59 6.82
C ARG A 128 9.31 -7.38 5.52
N GLU A 129 9.53 -8.69 5.60
CA GLU A 129 9.69 -9.52 4.41
C GLU A 129 8.53 -9.36 3.41
N LYS A 130 7.29 -9.36 3.89
CA LYS A 130 6.10 -9.12 3.06
C LYS A 130 6.09 -7.75 2.37
N ASP A 131 6.64 -6.71 3.04
CA ASP A 131 6.70 -5.37 2.49
C ASP A 131 7.74 -5.28 1.36
N LEU A 132 8.92 -5.87 1.57
CA LEU A 132 9.97 -5.93 0.56
C LEU A 132 9.56 -6.82 -0.63
N ALA A 133 8.87 -7.93 -0.38
CA ALA A 133 8.31 -8.78 -1.43
C ALA A 133 7.31 -8.01 -2.31
N LEU A 134 6.41 -7.20 -1.70
CA LEU A 134 5.50 -6.37 -2.48
C LEU A 134 6.25 -5.35 -3.34
N VAL A 135 7.26 -4.66 -2.78
CA VAL A 135 8.06 -3.69 -3.56
C VAL A 135 8.79 -4.37 -4.73
N ARG A 136 9.37 -5.57 -4.53
CA ARG A 136 9.96 -6.36 -5.63
C ARG A 136 8.93 -6.67 -6.71
N ASN A 137 7.74 -7.17 -6.33
CA ASN A 137 6.67 -7.43 -7.29
C ASN A 137 6.26 -6.19 -8.09
N LEU A 138 6.17 -5.01 -7.45
CA LEU A 138 5.86 -3.76 -8.15
C LEU A 138 6.93 -3.39 -9.18
N LEU A 139 8.21 -3.60 -8.87
CA LEU A 139 9.33 -3.37 -9.79
C LEU A 139 9.33 -4.40 -10.93
N ASP A 140 9.20 -5.69 -10.63
CA ASP A 140 9.21 -6.79 -11.60
C ASP A 140 8.05 -6.67 -12.60
N LEU A 141 6.86 -6.27 -12.11
CA LEU A 141 5.66 -6.00 -12.90
C LEU A 141 5.69 -4.62 -13.59
N LYS A 142 6.77 -3.86 -13.42
CA LYS A 142 6.94 -2.50 -13.98
C LYS A 142 5.81 -1.53 -13.61
N LYS A 143 5.24 -1.70 -12.42
CA LYS A 143 4.25 -0.78 -11.85
C LYS A 143 4.89 0.47 -11.27
N ILE A 144 6.14 0.36 -10.83
CA ILE A 144 7.00 1.47 -10.37
C ILE A 144 8.41 1.30 -10.95
N GLU A 145 9.17 2.40 -10.96
CA GLU A 145 10.56 2.45 -11.44
C GLU A 145 11.51 2.71 -10.28
N ILE A 146 12.64 2.00 -10.27
CA ILE A 146 13.64 2.07 -9.19
C ILE A 146 14.28 3.47 -9.05
N GLY A 147 14.42 4.23 -10.14
CA GLY A 147 14.95 5.59 -10.12
C GLY A 147 14.10 6.52 -9.26
N THR A 148 12.81 6.62 -9.59
CA THR A 148 11.82 7.45 -8.86
C THR A 148 11.63 6.95 -7.43
N LEU A 149 11.61 5.64 -7.19
CA LEU A 149 11.54 5.07 -5.84
C LEU A 149 12.73 5.51 -4.98
N ARG A 150 13.94 5.51 -5.55
CA ARG A 150 15.15 5.95 -4.85
C ARG A 150 15.08 7.42 -4.48
N GLU A 151 14.65 8.29 -5.39
CA GLU A 151 14.46 9.71 -5.12
C GLU A 151 13.47 9.92 -3.98
N ARG A 152 12.35 9.20 -4.01
CA ARG A 152 11.33 9.25 -2.98
C ARG A 152 11.86 8.78 -1.63
N PHE A 153 12.57 7.66 -1.58
CA PHE A 153 13.20 7.14 -0.38
C PHE A 153 14.20 8.13 0.22
N HIS A 154 15.07 8.74 -0.60
CA HIS A 154 16.05 9.70 -0.10
C HIS A 154 15.44 11.04 0.37
N SER A 155 14.22 11.34 0.00
CA SER A 155 13.49 12.52 0.50
C SER A 155 12.87 12.31 1.89
N MET A 156 12.81 11.07 2.39
CA MET A 156 12.18 10.77 3.67
C MET A 156 12.99 11.36 4.84
N PRO A 157 12.34 11.89 5.90
CA PRO A 157 12.99 12.47 7.06
C PRO A 157 13.50 11.38 8.04
N LEU A 158 14.46 10.56 7.58
CA LEU A 158 14.99 9.43 8.32
C LEU A 158 16.24 9.82 9.11
N GLY A 159 16.36 9.29 10.33
CA GLY A 159 17.61 9.34 11.09
C GLY A 159 18.70 8.44 10.47
N GLU A 160 19.99 8.70 10.80
CA GLU A 160 21.12 7.95 10.22
C GLU A 160 20.98 6.43 10.36
N ARG A 161 20.54 5.92 11.52
CA ARG A 161 20.37 4.48 11.76
C ARG A 161 19.25 3.89 10.90
N GLU A 162 18.15 4.62 10.74
CA GLU A 162 17.04 4.21 9.89
C GLU A 162 17.43 4.21 8.43
N LEU A 163 18.13 5.26 7.99
CA LEU A 163 18.65 5.39 6.62
C LEU A 163 19.60 4.24 6.28
N LEU A 164 20.51 3.86 7.19
CA LEU A 164 21.43 2.74 6.98
C LEU A 164 20.68 1.40 6.87
N ARG A 165 19.70 1.15 7.76
CA ARG A 165 18.90 -0.07 7.73
C ARG A 165 18.06 -0.15 6.46
N ALA A 166 17.30 0.89 6.18
CA ALA A 166 16.40 0.95 5.04
C ALA A 166 17.17 1.01 3.70
N GLY A 167 18.38 1.58 3.69
CA GLY A 167 19.27 1.55 2.53
C GLY A 167 19.69 0.13 2.12
N LYS A 168 19.87 -0.79 3.09
CA LYS A 168 20.09 -2.22 2.81
C LYS A 168 18.86 -2.85 2.16
N ASN A 169 17.66 -2.55 2.68
CA ASN A 169 16.41 -3.04 2.12
C ASN A 169 16.22 -2.55 0.67
N LEU A 170 16.52 -1.26 0.40
CA LEU A 170 16.46 -0.70 -0.96
C LEU A 170 17.46 -1.38 -1.92
N ALA A 171 18.66 -1.72 -1.44
CA ALA A 171 19.65 -2.45 -2.23
C ALA A 171 19.19 -3.89 -2.53
N GLU A 172 18.54 -4.54 -1.55
CA GLU A 172 18.02 -5.91 -1.69
C GLU A 172 16.90 -5.99 -2.73
N VAL A 173 15.91 -5.08 -2.71
CA VAL A 173 14.83 -5.07 -3.70
C VAL A 173 15.32 -4.78 -5.11
N ARG A 174 16.48 -4.13 -5.27
CA ARG A 174 17.15 -3.88 -6.55
C ARG A 174 17.88 -5.09 -7.10
N GLY A 175 18.40 -5.97 -6.22
CA GLY A 175 19.27 -7.10 -6.61
C GLY A 175 18.59 -8.15 -7.49
N THR A 176 17.27 -8.18 -7.54
CA THR A 176 16.47 -9.14 -8.32
C THR A 176 16.38 -8.81 -9.81
N GLU A 177 16.59 -7.56 -10.25
CA GLU A 177 16.57 -7.18 -11.68
C GLU A 177 17.66 -7.91 -12.52
N GLY A 178 18.75 -8.39 -11.88
CA GLY A 178 19.86 -9.05 -12.58
C GLY A 178 19.69 -10.57 -12.75
N GLN A 179 18.79 -11.23 -12.04
CA GLN A 179 18.69 -12.70 -12.05
C GLN A 179 17.64 -13.22 -13.04
N CYS A 180 16.57 -12.49 -13.33
CA CYS A 180 15.55 -12.94 -14.29
C CYS A 180 16.05 -12.91 -15.75
N ALA A 181 17.03 -12.04 -16.08
CA ALA A 181 17.60 -11.95 -17.43
C ALA A 181 18.59 -13.08 -17.78
N LYS A 182 19.00 -13.91 -16.81
CA LYS A 182 20.00 -15.00 -17.04
C LYS A 182 19.40 -16.38 -17.30
N VAL A 183 18.11 -16.59 -17.06
CA VAL A 183 17.48 -17.92 -17.22
C VAL A 183 17.08 -18.21 -18.68
N ASP A 184 16.93 -17.20 -19.53
CA ASP A 184 16.40 -17.39 -20.90
C ASP A 184 17.50 -17.61 -21.98
N LYS A 185 18.77 -17.70 -21.61
CA LYS A 185 19.89 -17.95 -22.58
C LYS A 185 20.49 -19.36 -22.57
N SER A 186 20.04 -20.26 -21.68
CA SER A 186 20.64 -21.60 -21.59
C SER A 186 19.86 -22.72 -22.29
N THR A 187 18.68 -22.43 -22.90
CA THR A 187 17.86 -23.49 -23.52
C THR A 187 17.85 -23.46 -25.06
N ARG A 188 18.79 -22.74 -25.70
CA ARG A 188 18.89 -22.69 -27.18
C ARG A 188 20.26 -23.14 -27.73
N ALA A 189 20.86 -24.12 -27.11
CA ALA A 189 22.08 -24.75 -27.70
C ALA A 189 22.04 -26.25 -27.47
N THR A 190 21.12 -26.97 -28.11
CA THR A 190 21.26 -28.38 -28.50
C THR A 190 20.03 -28.78 -29.33
N ARG A 191 20.14 -28.55 -30.63
CA ARG A 191 19.61 -29.41 -31.71
C ARG A 191 20.22 -29.03 -33.04
#